data_21c63a3a94fff05d20e4c583fb2db2b5
#
_entry.id   21c63a3a94fff05d20e4c583fb2db2b5
#
_cell.length_a   1.000
_cell.length_b   1.000
_cell.length_c   1.000
_cell.angle_alpha   90.00
_cell.angle_beta   90.00
_cell.angle_gamma   90.00
#
_symmetry.space_group_name_H-M   'P 1'
#
loop_
_entity.id
_entity.type
_entity.pdbx_description
1 polymer ?
#
loop_
_entity_poly.entity_id
_entity_poly.type
_entity_poly.pdbx_seq_one_letter_code
_entity_poly.pdbx_strand_id
1 'polypeptide(L)'
;MEKIVPKSFAIEKSAVYTTSAQNDVKLKLTQAQLSFSNFLQPLETEGSILVNTSNQHQTLVGIGAALTDASAETFYKLDEDQQKLFMEAYYSKENGIGYSLARTIIHSCDFSSGSYTYIEEGDGELKTFNIDHDRKYRLPFTKLAIAAAGGKLTTYASPWSPPAFMKTNGNMLQGGKLKPEYAQAWANYYGKFIKAYESEGIPIWGLSIQNEPMATQRWESCIYTAEEERDFLKNFLGPTLEREGLGDKKIIVWDHNRDLLFERANVILSDPEANKYVWGTGFHWYEDWKDGVPMFKNVAQVNDAFPDKKLIFTEGCNERFDMERIEDPKLPERYGRSMINDFNNGTVAWTDWNILLDENGGPNHVGNFCFAPIHGNTKTGKLIFTNSYYYIGHFSKFIRPGAKRLSTGTTSNQLSATSFMNDDGSIAIVAMNEGDKPLDYFLTVDGKTAKLSMPEHSIQTIVLK
;
A
#
# COMPACT_ATOMS: atom_id res chain seq x y z
N MET A 1 -27.50 -22.86 29.51
CA MET A 1 -26.68 -22.19 28.48
C MET A 1 -27.44 -22.24 27.18
N GLU A 2 -28.05 -21.15 26.76
CA GLU A 2 -28.61 -21.06 25.42
C GLU A 2 -27.45 -21.22 24.42
N LYS A 3 -27.62 -22.17 23.49
CA LYS A 3 -26.72 -22.31 22.36
C LYS A 3 -26.86 -21.06 21.51
N ILE A 4 -25.88 -20.15 21.56
CA ILE A 4 -25.76 -19.07 20.59
C ILE A 4 -25.51 -19.76 19.24
N VAL A 5 -26.56 -19.90 18.45
CA VAL A 5 -26.44 -20.31 17.05
C VAL A 5 -25.89 -19.10 16.31
N PRO A 6 -24.68 -19.16 15.74
CA PRO A 6 -24.15 -18.05 14.95
C PRO A 6 -25.15 -17.69 13.87
N LYS A 7 -25.47 -16.40 13.75
CA LYS A 7 -26.37 -15.92 12.70
C LYS A 7 -25.67 -16.16 11.36
N SER A 8 -26.15 -17.10 10.56
CA SER A 8 -25.60 -17.36 9.23
C SER A 8 -25.88 -16.18 8.31
N PHE A 9 -24.89 -15.82 7.49
CA PHE A 9 -25.05 -14.79 6.46
C PHE A 9 -26.09 -15.25 5.43
N ALA A 10 -27.10 -14.40 5.18
CA ALA A 10 -28.10 -14.67 4.16
C ALA A 10 -27.59 -14.20 2.80
N ILE A 11 -27.38 -15.12 1.86
CA ILE A 11 -26.90 -14.80 0.51
C ILE A 11 -28.11 -14.59 -0.39
N GLU A 12 -28.43 -13.33 -0.71
CA GLU A 12 -29.52 -12.96 -1.62
C GLU A 12 -29.04 -12.75 -3.05
N LYS A 13 -27.85 -12.18 -3.21
CA LYS A 13 -27.23 -11.88 -4.51
C LYS A 13 -25.74 -12.26 -4.48
N SER A 14 -25.25 -12.63 -5.63
CA SER A 14 -23.81 -12.86 -5.82
C SER A 14 -23.35 -12.42 -7.19
N ALA A 15 -22.07 -12.05 -7.30
CA ALA A 15 -21.45 -11.67 -8.56
C ALA A 15 -19.98 -12.10 -8.54
N VAL A 16 -19.45 -12.58 -9.65
CA VAL A 16 -18.04 -12.94 -9.82
C VAL A 16 -17.41 -12.03 -10.86
N TYR A 17 -16.38 -11.34 -10.44
CA TYR A 17 -15.52 -10.55 -11.32
C TYR A 17 -14.21 -11.28 -11.52
N THR A 18 -13.67 -11.28 -12.74
CA THR A 18 -12.45 -12.01 -13.08
C THR A 18 -11.47 -11.13 -13.83
N THR A 19 -10.18 -11.31 -13.56
CA THR A 19 -9.08 -10.88 -14.41
C THR A 19 -8.24 -12.10 -14.76
N SER A 20 -7.99 -12.30 -16.06
CA SER A 20 -7.05 -13.29 -16.59
C SER A 20 -6.31 -12.65 -17.76
N ALA A 21 -4.99 -12.48 -17.59
CA ALA A 21 -4.15 -11.86 -18.62
C ALA A 21 -4.17 -12.64 -19.94
N GLN A 22 -4.09 -13.95 -19.87
CA GLN A 22 -4.04 -14.82 -21.04
C GLN A 22 -5.33 -14.83 -21.87
N ASN A 23 -6.49 -14.55 -21.22
CA ASN A 23 -7.79 -14.59 -21.84
C ASN A 23 -8.36 -13.19 -22.14
N ASP A 24 -7.54 -12.13 -22.02
CA ASP A 24 -7.94 -10.71 -22.18
C ASP A 24 -9.22 -10.34 -21.36
N VAL A 25 -9.35 -10.92 -20.18
CA VAL A 25 -10.42 -10.61 -19.22
C VAL A 25 -9.86 -9.66 -18.17
N LYS A 26 -10.41 -8.45 -18.08
CA LYS A 26 -9.87 -7.37 -17.24
C LYS A 26 -10.94 -6.85 -16.29
N LEU A 27 -11.00 -7.35 -15.06
CA LEU A 27 -11.95 -6.99 -14.00
C LEU A 27 -13.42 -7.04 -14.47
N LYS A 28 -13.76 -8.02 -15.29
CA LYS A 28 -15.10 -8.17 -15.89
C LYS A 28 -16.01 -9.01 -15.01
N LEU A 29 -17.29 -8.66 -14.97
CA LEU A 29 -18.35 -9.50 -14.44
C LEU A 29 -18.45 -10.77 -15.32
N THR A 30 -18.04 -11.91 -14.80
CA THR A 30 -18.04 -13.20 -15.53
C THR A 30 -19.21 -14.09 -15.14
N GLN A 31 -19.77 -13.90 -13.93
CA GLN A 31 -20.95 -14.62 -13.48
C GLN A 31 -21.82 -13.71 -12.60
N ALA A 32 -23.07 -13.50 -12.97
CA ALA A 32 -23.97 -12.56 -12.29
C ALA A 32 -24.69 -13.17 -11.07
N GLN A 33 -24.74 -14.51 -10.96
CA GLN A 33 -25.38 -15.21 -9.83
C GLN A 33 -24.77 -16.59 -9.66
N LEU A 34 -24.46 -16.96 -8.41
CA LEU A 34 -24.02 -18.29 -8.01
C LEU A 34 -25.21 -19.09 -7.44
N SER A 35 -25.19 -20.38 -7.68
CA SER A 35 -26.14 -21.31 -7.06
C SER A 35 -25.55 -21.89 -5.79
N PHE A 36 -26.05 -21.47 -4.65
CA PHE A 36 -25.66 -22.00 -3.35
C PHE A 36 -26.60 -23.14 -2.93
N SER A 37 -26.03 -24.21 -2.42
CA SER A 37 -26.72 -25.31 -1.77
C SER A 37 -26.30 -25.44 -0.31
N ASN A 38 -26.95 -26.34 0.44
CA ASN A 38 -26.42 -26.73 1.75
C ASN A 38 -25.05 -27.35 1.57
N PHE A 39 -24.22 -27.26 2.62
CA PHE A 39 -22.85 -27.77 2.61
C PHE A 39 -22.77 -29.17 1.96
N LEU A 40 -21.89 -29.27 0.96
CA LEU A 40 -21.48 -30.53 0.36
C LEU A 40 -20.04 -30.79 0.78
N GLN A 41 -19.76 -32.00 1.26
CA GLN A 41 -18.38 -32.39 1.56
C GLN A 41 -17.60 -32.52 0.26
N PRO A 42 -16.59 -31.67 -0.01
CA PRO A 42 -15.72 -31.85 -1.17
C PRO A 42 -14.91 -33.13 -1.07
N LEU A 43 -14.48 -33.67 -2.21
CA LEU A 43 -13.49 -34.74 -2.25
C LEU A 43 -12.12 -34.20 -1.81
N GLU A 44 -11.23 -35.04 -1.33
CA GLU A 44 -9.86 -34.65 -0.93
C GLU A 44 -9.06 -34.02 -2.07
N THR A 45 -9.42 -34.31 -3.32
CA THR A 45 -8.78 -33.76 -4.53
C THR A 45 -9.36 -32.43 -4.98
N GLU A 46 -10.41 -31.95 -4.35
CA GLU A 46 -11.10 -30.71 -4.73
C GLU A 46 -10.68 -29.54 -3.83
N GLY A 47 -10.27 -28.42 -4.45
CA GLY A 47 -9.95 -27.19 -3.75
C GLY A 47 -11.21 -26.52 -3.16
N SER A 48 -11.06 -25.92 -1.99
CA SER A 48 -12.16 -25.19 -1.34
C SER A 48 -11.68 -23.92 -0.66
N ILE A 49 -12.54 -22.88 -0.70
CA ILE A 49 -12.44 -21.67 0.13
C ILE A 49 -13.52 -21.75 1.19
N LEU A 50 -13.14 -21.60 2.45
CA LEU A 50 -14.02 -21.59 3.60
C LEU A 50 -14.03 -20.20 4.22
N VAL A 51 -15.20 -19.57 4.34
CA VAL A 51 -15.38 -18.25 4.96
C VAL A 51 -16.31 -18.36 6.16
N ASN A 52 -15.86 -17.85 7.30
CA ASN A 52 -16.66 -17.71 8.51
C ASN A 52 -16.95 -16.23 8.78
N THR A 53 -18.20 -15.81 8.62
CA THR A 53 -18.61 -14.40 8.74
C THR A 53 -18.71 -13.94 10.19
N SER A 54 -18.84 -14.84 11.14
CA SER A 54 -18.92 -14.51 12.57
C SER A 54 -17.56 -14.24 13.21
N ASN A 55 -16.45 -14.62 12.55
CA ASN A 55 -15.11 -14.39 13.04
C ASN A 55 -14.43 -13.26 12.27
N GLN A 56 -14.47 -12.06 12.84
CA GLN A 56 -13.95 -10.82 12.27
C GLN A 56 -12.61 -10.45 12.90
N HIS A 57 -11.73 -9.88 12.09
CA HIS A 57 -10.37 -9.46 12.47
C HIS A 57 -10.18 -7.95 12.28
N GLN A 58 -9.02 -7.54 11.78
CA GLN A 58 -8.68 -6.13 11.58
C GLN A 58 -9.64 -5.40 10.64
N THR A 59 -9.71 -4.08 10.84
CA THR A 59 -10.49 -3.16 9.99
C THR A 59 -9.59 -2.51 8.96
N LEU A 60 -10.00 -2.48 7.71
CA LEU A 60 -9.26 -1.84 6.62
C LEU A 60 -9.30 -0.31 6.76
N VAL A 61 -8.13 0.32 6.71
CA VAL A 61 -7.97 1.78 6.61
C VAL A 61 -8.09 2.25 5.16
N GLY A 62 -7.44 1.55 4.23
CA GLY A 62 -7.51 1.88 2.81
C GLY A 62 -6.49 1.14 1.95
N ILE A 63 -6.67 1.29 0.65
CA ILE A 63 -5.77 0.82 -0.40
C ILE A 63 -5.48 1.98 -1.33
N GLY A 64 -4.22 2.14 -1.76
CA GLY A 64 -3.81 3.25 -2.61
C GLY A 64 -2.40 3.11 -3.16
N ALA A 65 -1.81 4.25 -3.53
CA ALA A 65 -0.47 4.32 -4.10
C ALA A 65 0.27 5.61 -3.75
N ALA A 66 1.57 5.66 -4.06
CA ALA A 66 2.39 6.85 -3.82
C ALA A 66 2.22 7.90 -4.93
N LEU A 67 2.04 9.15 -4.48
CA LEU A 67 1.97 10.36 -5.30
C LEU A 67 3.35 11.03 -5.28
N THR A 68 4.24 10.59 -6.17
CA THR A 68 5.62 11.07 -6.30
C THR A 68 5.74 12.23 -7.27
N ASP A 69 6.92 12.88 -7.34
CA ASP A 69 7.21 13.87 -8.36
C ASP A 69 7.14 13.26 -9.76
N ALA A 70 7.69 12.05 -9.94
CA ALA A 70 7.65 11.32 -11.21
C ALA A 70 6.21 11.10 -11.70
N SER A 71 5.32 10.70 -10.80
CA SER A 71 3.90 10.50 -11.12
C SER A 71 3.22 11.81 -11.52
N ALA A 72 3.48 12.89 -10.78
CA ALA A 72 2.91 14.20 -11.07
C ALA A 72 3.44 14.78 -12.39
N GLU A 73 4.75 14.72 -12.63
CA GLU A 73 5.37 15.20 -13.87
C GLU A 73 4.88 14.43 -15.10
N THR A 74 4.73 13.11 -14.98
CA THR A 74 4.19 12.26 -16.05
C THR A 74 2.74 12.61 -16.34
N PHE A 75 1.92 12.79 -15.29
CA PHE A 75 0.51 13.15 -15.41
C PHE A 75 0.30 14.45 -16.23
N TYR A 76 1.07 15.49 -15.97
CA TYR A 76 0.95 16.78 -16.69
C TYR A 76 1.52 16.75 -18.12
N LYS A 77 2.12 15.64 -18.55
CA LYS A 77 2.52 15.41 -19.96
C LYS A 77 1.44 14.68 -20.76
N LEU A 78 0.37 14.20 -20.11
CA LEU A 78 -0.76 13.53 -20.77
C LEU A 78 -1.77 14.55 -21.29
N ASP A 79 -2.54 14.15 -22.30
CA ASP A 79 -3.69 14.90 -22.78
C ASP A 79 -4.75 15.05 -21.69
N GLU A 80 -5.52 16.14 -21.69
CA GLU A 80 -6.55 16.42 -20.67
C GLU A 80 -7.57 15.29 -20.50
N ASP A 81 -7.97 14.64 -21.59
CA ASP A 81 -8.90 13.52 -21.52
C ASP A 81 -8.26 12.29 -20.86
N GLN A 82 -6.96 12.06 -21.08
CA GLN A 82 -6.23 11.00 -20.41
C GLN A 82 -5.97 11.34 -18.92
N GLN A 83 -5.76 12.60 -18.58
CA GLN A 83 -5.70 13.04 -17.18
C GLN A 83 -7.03 12.77 -16.45
N LYS A 84 -8.17 13.08 -17.07
CA LYS A 84 -9.50 12.76 -16.52
C LYS A 84 -9.73 11.26 -16.39
N LEU A 85 -9.38 10.50 -17.42
CA LEU A 85 -9.47 9.03 -17.40
C LEU A 85 -8.62 8.43 -16.29
N PHE A 86 -7.39 8.93 -16.08
CA PHE A 86 -6.50 8.50 -15.00
C PHE A 86 -7.12 8.72 -13.63
N MET A 87 -7.63 9.92 -13.37
CA MET A 87 -8.27 10.25 -12.09
C MET A 87 -9.53 9.40 -11.85
N GLU A 88 -10.34 9.20 -12.89
CA GLU A 88 -11.51 8.33 -12.82
C GLU A 88 -11.13 6.88 -12.55
N ALA A 89 -10.13 6.34 -13.28
CA ALA A 89 -9.68 4.97 -13.16
C ALA A 89 -9.22 4.63 -11.74
N TYR A 90 -8.45 5.50 -11.09
CA TYR A 90 -7.97 5.22 -9.75
C TYR A 90 -8.99 5.53 -8.64
N TYR A 91 -9.74 6.64 -8.74
CA TYR A 91 -10.48 7.17 -7.59
C TYR A 91 -11.99 6.97 -7.65
N SER A 92 -12.59 6.83 -8.86
CA SER A 92 -14.03 6.54 -8.97
C SER A 92 -14.37 5.18 -8.36
N LYS A 93 -15.39 5.15 -7.50
CA LYS A 93 -15.90 3.91 -6.90
C LYS A 93 -16.71 3.09 -7.92
N GLU A 94 -17.37 3.75 -8.86
CA GLU A 94 -18.23 3.12 -9.85
C GLU A 94 -17.43 2.65 -11.07
N ASN A 95 -16.70 3.57 -11.71
CA ASN A 95 -16.03 3.33 -12.98
C ASN A 95 -14.56 2.92 -12.82
N GLY A 96 -13.92 3.24 -11.68
CA GLY A 96 -12.53 2.95 -11.37
C GLY A 96 -12.36 1.85 -10.33
N ILE A 97 -11.19 1.83 -9.72
CA ILE A 97 -10.82 0.89 -8.65
C ILE A 97 -10.94 1.47 -7.24
N GLY A 98 -11.29 2.75 -7.11
CA GLY A 98 -11.71 3.41 -5.89
C GLY A 98 -10.64 3.53 -4.82
N TYR A 99 -9.42 3.93 -5.15
CA TYR A 99 -8.35 4.20 -4.17
C TYR A 99 -8.81 5.19 -3.09
N SER A 100 -8.38 4.96 -1.86
CA SER A 100 -8.79 5.71 -0.67
C SER A 100 -7.61 6.10 0.23
N LEU A 101 -6.41 5.64 -0.11
CA LEU A 101 -5.16 5.90 0.61
C LEU A 101 -4.13 6.48 -0.36
N ALA A 102 -3.25 7.35 0.14
CA ALA A 102 -2.13 7.86 -0.64
C ALA A 102 -0.89 7.99 0.25
N ARG A 103 0.27 7.75 -0.33
CA ARG A 103 1.57 8.08 0.23
C ARG A 103 2.15 9.27 -0.53
N THR A 104 2.77 10.23 0.15
CA THR A 104 3.57 11.27 -0.50
C THR A 104 4.96 11.31 0.09
N ILE A 105 5.88 11.98 -0.58
CA ILE A 105 7.27 12.08 -0.17
C ILE A 105 7.52 13.42 0.55
N ILE A 106 8.41 13.42 1.54
CA ILE A 106 8.93 14.66 2.15
C ILE A 106 10.20 15.03 1.38
N HIS A 107 10.16 16.09 0.60
CA HIS A 107 11.12 16.55 -0.42
C HIS A 107 11.47 15.45 -1.45
N SER A 108 12.73 15.29 -1.89
CA SER A 108 13.08 14.38 -2.97
C SER A 108 13.22 12.91 -2.55
N CYS A 109 12.99 12.03 -3.51
CA CYS A 109 13.36 10.63 -3.52
C CYS A 109 13.95 10.28 -4.91
N ASP A 110 14.29 9.02 -5.17
CA ASP A 110 14.77 8.57 -6.48
C ASP A 110 13.80 8.88 -7.64
N PHE A 111 12.48 8.83 -7.38
CA PHE A 111 11.43 9.23 -8.34
C PHE A 111 11.09 10.71 -8.28
N SER A 112 12.13 11.54 -8.16
CA SER A 112 12.13 12.98 -8.41
C SER A 112 13.08 13.30 -9.56
N SER A 113 12.98 14.49 -10.14
CA SER A 113 13.86 14.92 -11.23
C SER A 113 15.28 15.27 -10.77
N GLY A 114 15.54 15.28 -9.48
CA GLY A 114 16.82 15.52 -8.82
C GLY A 114 16.64 15.64 -7.32
N SER A 115 17.76 15.64 -6.58
CA SER A 115 17.72 15.85 -5.13
C SER A 115 17.42 17.30 -4.79
N TYR A 116 16.48 17.51 -3.87
CA TYR A 116 16.15 18.83 -3.31
C TYR A 116 15.63 18.71 -1.88
N THR A 117 15.67 19.83 -1.15
CA THR A 117 15.09 19.96 0.20
C THR A 117 14.21 21.21 0.28
N TYR A 118 13.46 21.36 1.37
CA TYR A 118 12.63 22.54 1.60
C TYR A 118 13.36 23.69 2.33
N ILE A 119 14.65 23.54 2.59
CA ILE A 119 15.50 24.54 3.22
C ILE A 119 16.79 24.75 2.44
N GLU A 120 17.42 25.91 2.59
CA GLU A 120 18.74 26.15 2.05
C GLU A 120 19.82 25.38 2.82
N GLU A 121 20.95 25.13 2.16
CA GLU A 121 22.12 24.45 2.75
C GLU A 121 22.61 25.17 4.01
N GLY A 122 22.75 24.45 5.11
CA GLY A 122 23.23 25.00 6.39
C GLY A 122 22.13 25.66 7.26
N ASP A 123 20.89 25.77 6.80
CA ASP A 123 19.81 26.37 7.60
C ASP A 123 19.25 25.38 8.66
N GLY A 124 20.01 25.16 9.74
CA GLY A 124 19.58 24.34 10.87
C GLY A 124 18.43 24.95 11.71
N GLU A 125 18.10 26.23 11.52
CA GLU A 125 16.96 26.87 12.19
C GLU A 125 15.67 26.83 11.38
N LEU A 126 15.71 26.28 10.16
CA LEU A 126 14.59 26.14 9.22
C LEU A 126 13.90 27.48 8.87
N LYS A 127 14.67 28.57 8.79
CA LYS A 127 14.16 29.92 8.46
C LYS A 127 13.74 30.05 7.00
N THR A 128 14.43 29.33 6.13
CA THR A 128 14.21 29.34 4.67
C THR A 128 13.19 28.29 4.21
N PHE A 129 12.54 27.61 5.15
CA PHE A 129 11.63 26.49 4.83
C PHE A 129 10.51 26.94 3.89
N ASN A 130 10.43 26.29 2.72
CA ASN A 130 9.36 26.46 1.75
C ASN A 130 9.13 25.18 0.95
N ILE A 131 7.92 24.99 0.42
CA ILE A 131 7.51 23.84 -0.40
C ILE A 131 7.26 24.26 -1.87
N ASP A 132 7.93 25.30 -2.35
CA ASP A 132 7.68 25.88 -3.67
C ASP A 132 7.94 24.89 -4.80
N HIS A 133 8.90 23.98 -4.64
CA HIS A 133 9.14 22.89 -5.59
C HIS A 133 7.88 22.07 -5.84
N ASP A 134 7.18 21.68 -4.76
CA ASP A 134 6.02 20.81 -4.83
C ASP A 134 4.79 21.50 -5.45
N ARG A 135 4.71 22.84 -5.33
CA ARG A 135 3.64 23.65 -5.93
C ARG A 135 3.57 23.54 -7.44
N LYS A 136 4.66 23.16 -8.08
CA LYS A 136 4.72 23.07 -9.53
C LYS A 136 3.86 21.93 -10.08
N TYR A 137 3.97 20.75 -9.50
CA TYR A 137 3.30 19.56 -10.00
C TYR A 137 2.64 18.72 -8.89
N ARG A 138 3.37 18.37 -7.81
CA ARG A 138 2.91 17.40 -6.82
C ARG A 138 1.70 17.86 -6.02
N LEU A 139 1.68 19.10 -5.54
CA LEU A 139 0.52 19.64 -4.82
C LEU A 139 -0.73 19.73 -5.70
N PRO A 140 -0.70 20.31 -6.93
CA PRO A 140 -1.86 20.30 -7.82
C PRO A 140 -2.34 18.88 -8.15
N PHE A 141 -1.43 17.95 -8.43
CA PHE A 141 -1.75 16.55 -8.70
C PHE A 141 -2.45 15.88 -7.51
N THR A 142 -1.93 16.08 -6.29
CA THR A 142 -2.52 15.54 -5.06
C THR A 142 -3.91 16.13 -4.79
N LYS A 143 -4.11 17.43 -5.04
CA LYS A 143 -5.43 18.07 -4.91
C LYS A 143 -6.46 17.48 -5.89
N LEU A 144 -6.04 17.18 -7.13
CA LEU A 144 -6.90 16.49 -8.11
C LEU A 144 -7.26 15.08 -7.64
N ALA A 145 -6.30 14.32 -7.09
CA ALA A 145 -6.53 13.00 -6.52
C ALA A 145 -7.53 13.05 -5.34
N ILE A 146 -7.37 14.00 -4.42
CA ILE A 146 -8.30 14.22 -3.31
C ILE A 146 -9.71 14.54 -3.82
N ALA A 147 -9.82 15.44 -4.79
CA ALA A 147 -11.11 15.81 -5.38
C ALA A 147 -11.78 14.62 -6.08
N ALA A 148 -11.02 13.85 -6.88
CA ALA A 148 -11.51 12.65 -7.57
C ALA A 148 -11.95 11.54 -6.58
N ALA A 149 -11.31 11.45 -5.41
CA ALA A 149 -11.71 10.57 -4.31
C ALA A 149 -12.92 11.07 -3.50
N GLY A 150 -13.58 12.15 -3.94
CA GLY A 150 -14.72 12.77 -3.24
C GLY A 150 -14.33 13.50 -1.97
N GLY A 151 -13.13 14.04 -1.91
CA GLY A 151 -12.60 14.81 -0.77
C GLY A 151 -12.13 13.96 0.42
N LYS A 152 -12.07 12.64 0.28
CA LYS A 152 -11.76 11.70 1.38
C LYS A 152 -10.61 10.76 0.99
N LEU A 153 -9.44 11.32 0.77
CA LEU A 153 -8.20 10.57 0.55
C LEU A 153 -7.34 10.62 1.82
N THR A 154 -7.09 9.47 2.43
CA THR A 154 -6.17 9.37 3.57
C THR A 154 -4.74 9.49 3.07
N THR A 155 -4.00 10.53 3.48
CA THR A 155 -2.65 10.78 2.97
C THR A 155 -1.62 10.72 4.09
N TYR A 156 -0.56 9.92 3.91
CA TYR A 156 0.60 9.91 4.80
C TYR A 156 1.89 10.20 4.02
N ALA A 157 2.95 10.54 4.74
CA ALA A 157 4.19 11.00 4.14
C ALA A 157 5.42 10.24 4.67
N SER A 158 6.45 10.10 3.84
CA SER A 158 7.72 9.48 4.21
C SER A 158 8.90 10.30 3.68
N PRO A 159 9.97 10.52 4.47
CA PRO A 159 11.22 11.10 3.99
C PRO A 159 12.19 9.99 3.54
N TRP A 160 13.01 10.28 2.54
CA TRP A 160 14.12 9.41 2.11
C TRP A 160 15.45 9.78 2.74
N SER A 161 15.68 11.05 3.03
CA SER A 161 16.91 11.53 3.65
C SER A 161 16.69 12.88 4.33
N PRO A 162 17.33 13.16 5.47
CA PRO A 162 17.52 14.55 5.90
C PRO A 162 18.37 15.35 4.89
N PRO A 163 18.35 16.70 4.94
CA PRO A 163 19.28 17.56 4.18
C PRO A 163 20.74 17.13 4.37
N ALA A 164 21.55 17.30 3.33
CA ALA A 164 22.93 16.81 3.29
C ALA A 164 23.78 17.24 4.50
N PHE A 165 23.72 18.53 4.88
CA PHE A 165 24.51 19.05 6.00
C PHE A 165 24.12 18.46 7.37
N MET A 166 22.90 17.94 7.51
CA MET A 166 22.42 17.26 8.73
C MET A 166 22.93 15.81 8.84
N LYS A 167 23.61 15.29 7.81
CA LYS A 167 24.05 13.89 7.74
C LYS A 167 25.55 13.72 7.92
N THR A 168 25.95 12.59 8.48
CA THR A 168 27.36 12.26 8.77
C THR A 168 28.23 12.16 7.52
N ASN A 169 27.65 11.78 6.37
CA ASN A 169 28.36 11.69 5.10
C ASN A 169 28.26 12.98 4.26
N GLY A 170 27.56 14.02 4.74
CA GLY A 170 27.39 15.29 4.01
C GLY A 170 26.67 15.15 2.65
N ASN A 171 25.85 14.11 2.49
CA ASN A 171 25.18 13.81 1.22
C ASN A 171 23.78 13.23 1.51
N MET A 172 22.77 13.59 0.70
CA MET A 172 21.45 12.99 0.80
C MET A 172 21.43 11.53 0.34
N LEU A 173 22.31 11.16 -0.60
CA LEU A 173 22.49 9.83 -1.16
C LEU A 173 23.48 9.02 -0.32
N GLN A 174 23.59 7.71 -0.61
CA GLN A 174 24.62 6.81 -0.07
C GLN A 174 24.52 6.59 1.45
N GLY A 175 23.32 6.51 2.01
CA GLY A 175 23.14 6.25 3.44
C GLY A 175 23.62 7.41 4.30
N GLY A 176 24.56 7.15 5.22
CA GLY A 176 24.92 8.09 6.27
C GLY A 176 23.86 8.11 7.37
N LYS A 177 24.12 8.82 8.46
CA LYS A 177 23.23 8.93 9.62
C LYS A 177 22.89 10.39 9.92
N LEU A 178 21.75 10.63 10.53
CA LEU A 178 21.43 11.93 11.09
C LEU A 178 22.47 12.29 12.18
N LYS A 179 23.06 13.47 12.09
CA LYS A 179 23.96 13.97 13.14
C LYS A 179 23.13 14.33 14.39
N PRO A 180 23.57 13.95 15.60
CA PRO A 180 22.81 14.19 16.84
C PRO A 180 22.43 15.66 17.06
N GLU A 181 23.30 16.61 16.71
CA GLU A 181 23.06 18.04 16.85
C GLU A 181 21.91 18.58 15.99
N TYR A 182 21.50 17.84 14.95
CA TYR A 182 20.36 18.20 14.09
C TYR A 182 19.09 17.42 14.38
N ALA A 183 19.07 16.51 15.37
CA ALA A 183 17.89 15.70 15.65
C ALA A 183 16.63 16.54 15.95
N GLN A 184 16.79 17.62 16.73
CA GLN A 184 15.67 18.53 17.01
C GLN A 184 15.24 19.32 15.76
N ALA A 185 16.19 19.79 14.95
CA ALA A 185 15.89 20.50 13.72
C ALA A 185 15.13 19.58 12.73
N TRP A 186 15.57 18.33 12.61
CA TRP A 186 14.90 17.34 11.77
C TRP A 186 13.47 17.02 12.27
N ALA A 187 13.26 16.87 13.58
CA ALA A 187 11.92 16.73 14.15
C ALA A 187 11.02 17.95 13.85
N ASN A 188 11.54 19.18 13.98
CA ASN A 188 10.82 20.39 13.62
C ASN A 188 10.48 20.47 12.11
N TYR A 189 11.32 19.90 11.26
CA TYR A 189 11.11 19.84 9.80
C TYR A 189 9.82 19.08 9.45
N TYR A 190 9.54 17.96 10.13
CA TYR A 190 8.28 17.22 9.96
C TYR A 190 7.07 18.08 10.33
N GLY A 191 7.14 18.80 11.45
CA GLY A 191 6.05 19.69 11.87
C GLY A 191 5.78 20.80 10.84
N LYS A 192 6.87 21.42 10.30
CA LYS A 192 6.74 22.43 9.24
C LYS A 192 6.15 21.84 7.95
N PHE A 193 6.58 20.66 7.54
CA PHE A 193 6.03 19.95 6.38
C PHE A 193 4.52 19.71 6.52
N ILE A 194 4.09 19.13 7.64
CA ILE A 194 2.68 18.84 7.90
C ILE A 194 1.86 20.14 7.79
N LYS A 195 2.25 21.19 8.50
CA LYS A 195 1.56 22.47 8.49
C LYS A 195 1.52 23.12 7.11
N ALA A 196 2.60 23.03 6.34
CA ALA A 196 2.67 23.56 4.99
C ALA A 196 1.70 22.83 4.04
N TYR A 197 1.65 21.50 4.07
CA TYR A 197 0.71 20.71 3.26
C TYR A 197 -0.74 20.94 3.67
N GLU A 198 -1.02 21.00 4.97
CA GLU A 198 -2.37 21.27 5.48
C GLU A 198 -2.83 22.70 5.12
N SER A 199 -1.92 23.67 5.10
CA SER A 199 -2.24 25.04 4.64
C SER A 199 -2.58 25.09 3.15
N GLU A 200 -2.07 24.14 2.34
CA GLU A 200 -2.41 23.95 0.95
C GLU A 200 -3.72 23.15 0.75
N GLY A 201 -4.37 22.71 1.84
CA GLY A 201 -5.61 21.92 1.79
C GLY A 201 -5.37 20.42 1.55
N ILE A 202 -4.15 19.93 1.85
CA ILE A 202 -3.80 18.50 1.79
C ILE A 202 -3.63 17.98 3.20
N PRO A 203 -4.64 17.33 3.80
CA PRO A 203 -4.54 16.79 5.15
C PRO A 203 -3.49 15.68 5.22
N ILE A 204 -2.58 15.76 6.20
CA ILE A 204 -1.62 14.71 6.50
C ILE A 204 -2.15 13.89 7.68
N TRP A 205 -2.55 12.65 7.41
CA TRP A 205 -3.05 11.72 8.41
C TRP A 205 -1.94 11.12 9.26
N GLY A 206 -0.78 10.84 8.64
CA GLY A 206 0.34 10.20 9.33
C GLY A 206 1.66 10.38 8.57
N LEU A 207 2.71 9.83 9.14
CA LEU A 207 4.05 9.84 8.54
C LEU A 207 4.86 8.63 8.99
N SER A 208 5.80 8.18 8.18
CA SER A 208 6.87 7.30 8.63
C SER A 208 8.11 8.10 9.04
N ILE A 209 8.89 7.53 9.96
CA ILE A 209 10.11 8.19 10.46
C ILE A 209 11.16 8.28 9.37
N GLN A 210 11.37 7.19 8.62
CA GLN A 210 12.37 7.11 7.57
C GLN A 210 11.99 6.01 6.59
N ASN A 211 12.00 6.32 5.29
CA ASN A 211 11.92 5.28 4.27
C ASN A 211 13.21 4.44 4.29
N GLU A 212 13.05 3.12 4.37
CA GLU A 212 14.13 2.13 4.30
C GLU A 212 15.35 2.44 5.19
N PRO A 213 15.19 2.53 6.52
CA PRO A 213 16.23 3.01 7.44
C PRO A 213 17.45 2.09 7.54
N MET A 214 17.51 0.99 6.84
CA MET A 214 18.66 0.08 6.78
C MET A 214 19.34 0.08 5.40
N ALA A 215 18.75 0.70 4.39
CA ALA A 215 19.26 0.67 3.03
C ALA A 215 20.27 1.80 2.76
N THR A 216 21.47 1.44 2.31
CA THR A 216 22.44 2.37 1.73
C THR A 216 22.25 2.38 0.24
N GLN A 217 21.53 3.38 -0.27
CA GLN A 217 21.13 3.45 -1.66
C GLN A 217 21.92 4.50 -2.44
N ARG A 218 22.01 4.34 -3.77
CA ARG A 218 22.58 5.34 -4.68
C ARG A 218 21.68 6.57 -4.89
N TRP A 219 20.51 6.57 -4.26
CA TRP A 219 19.57 7.67 -4.15
C TRP A 219 19.45 8.13 -2.70
N GLU A 220 18.53 9.04 -2.43
CA GLU A 220 18.26 9.55 -1.08
C GLU A 220 18.04 8.40 -0.11
N SER A 221 18.82 8.36 0.96
CA SER A 221 18.76 7.33 1.98
C SER A 221 19.42 7.79 3.29
N CYS A 222 18.95 7.28 4.40
CA CYS A 222 19.51 7.56 5.73
C CYS A 222 19.38 6.34 6.62
N ILE A 223 20.48 5.99 7.31
CA ILE A 223 20.54 4.79 8.15
C ILE A 223 20.16 5.13 9.58
N TYR A 224 19.24 4.31 10.12
CA TYR A 224 18.93 4.24 11.55
C TYR A 224 19.04 2.78 12.01
N THR A 225 19.68 2.53 13.14
CA THR A 225 19.44 1.28 13.87
C THR A 225 18.03 1.31 14.51
N ALA A 226 17.54 0.19 15.00
CA ALA A 226 16.25 0.16 15.69
C ALA A 226 16.22 1.09 16.92
N GLU A 227 17.34 1.14 17.65
CA GLU A 227 17.54 2.01 18.82
C GLU A 227 17.61 3.49 18.42
N GLU A 228 18.31 3.82 17.34
CA GLU A 228 18.39 5.21 16.84
C GLU A 228 17.02 5.72 16.39
N GLU A 229 16.24 4.89 15.69
CA GLU A 229 14.87 5.22 15.28
C GLU A 229 13.95 5.39 16.49
N ARG A 230 14.01 4.45 17.47
CA ARG A 230 13.31 4.54 18.76
C ARG A 230 13.65 5.82 19.51
N ASP A 231 14.94 6.12 19.65
CA ASP A 231 15.43 7.26 20.45
C ASP A 231 15.11 8.60 19.77
N PHE A 232 15.19 8.67 18.44
CA PHE A 232 14.72 9.84 17.69
C PHE A 232 13.21 10.06 17.89
N LEU A 233 12.41 9.00 17.82
CA LEU A 233 10.97 9.09 18.04
C LEU A 233 10.65 9.60 19.44
N LYS A 234 11.16 8.95 20.49
CA LYS A 234 10.75 9.26 21.86
C LYS A 234 11.31 10.58 22.40
N ASN A 235 12.53 10.98 21.96
CA ASN A 235 13.21 12.15 22.52
C ASN A 235 12.99 13.41 21.69
N PHE A 236 12.65 13.30 20.40
CA PHE A 236 12.58 14.44 19.49
C PHE A 236 11.25 14.50 18.74
N LEU A 237 10.92 13.53 17.88
CA LEU A 237 9.78 13.63 16.97
C LEU A 237 8.44 13.62 17.70
N GLY A 238 8.21 12.65 18.58
CA GLY A 238 6.95 12.52 19.34
C GLY A 238 6.66 13.77 20.17
N PRO A 239 7.60 14.19 21.06
CA PRO A 239 7.43 15.43 21.85
C PRO A 239 7.25 16.69 21.00
N THR A 240 7.90 16.75 19.83
CA THR A 240 7.75 17.90 18.91
C THR A 240 6.36 17.96 18.32
N LEU A 241 5.82 16.85 17.83
CA LEU A 241 4.47 16.81 17.27
C LEU A 241 3.41 17.13 18.35
N GLU A 242 3.55 16.63 19.57
CA GLU A 242 2.67 16.99 20.69
C GLU A 242 2.71 18.49 20.97
N ARG A 243 3.91 19.07 21.15
CA ARG A 243 4.10 20.50 21.43
C ARG A 243 3.51 21.39 20.32
N GLU A 244 3.55 20.92 19.08
CA GLU A 244 3.05 21.68 17.92
C GLU A 244 1.57 21.47 17.61
N GLY A 245 0.85 20.72 18.46
CA GLY A 245 -0.57 20.41 18.27
C GLY A 245 -0.85 19.37 17.19
N LEU A 246 0.16 18.55 16.84
CA LEU A 246 0.13 17.50 15.80
C LEU A 246 0.17 16.08 16.40
N GLY A 247 -0.11 15.94 17.69
CA GLY A 247 -0.03 14.64 18.39
C GLY A 247 -1.08 13.61 17.94
N ASP A 248 -2.06 14.00 17.13
CA ASP A 248 -3.03 13.10 16.50
C ASP A 248 -2.51 12.36 15.28
N LYS A 249 -1.38 12.80 14.71
CA LYS A 249 -0.78 12.21 13.50
C LYS A 249 -0.30 10.79 13.78
N LYS A 250 -0.55 9.89 12.82
CA LYS A 250 -0.21 8.47 12.94
C LYS A 250 1.25 8.25 12.59
N ILE A 251 2.06 7.88 13.58
CA ILE A 251 3.49 7.63 13.35
C ILE A 251 3.69 6.15 13.00
N ILE A 252 4.35 5.91 11.88
CA ILE A 252 4.70 4.60 11.34
C ILE A 252 6.20 4.43 11.51
N VAL A 253 6.62 3.29 12.07
CA VAL A 253 8.02 2.94 12.25
C VAL A 253 8.47 1.87 11.27
N TRP A 254 9.75 1.68 11.09
CA TRP A 254 10.43 0.75 10.19
C TRP A 254 10.32 1.16 8.72
N ASP A 255 9.17 0.98 8.06
CA ASP A 255 8.97 1.38 6.66
C ASP A 255 10.01 0.76 5.69
N HIS A 256 10.29 -0.56 5.85
CA HIS A 256 11.24 -1.33 5.06
C HIS A 256 10.79 -2.80 4.95
N ASN A 257 11.63 -3.71 4.43
CA ASN A 257 11.25 -5.07 4.08
C ASN A 257 10.75 -5.93 5.26
N ARG A 258 9.96 -6.97 4.94
CA ARG A 258 9.40 -7.91 5.93
C ARG A 258 10.47 -8.69 6.71
N ASP A 259 11.70 -8.81 6.19
CA ASP A 259 12.76 -9.65 6.77
C ASP A 259 13.11 -9.26 8.21
N LEU A 260 13.27 -7.98 8.52
CA LEU A 260 13.57 -7.47 9.85
C LEU A 260 12.38 -6.81 10.56
N LEU A 261 11.17 -6.95 10.00
CA LEU A 261 9.96 -6.30 10.52
C LEU A 261 9.73 -6.58 12.01
N PHE A 262 9.86 -7.85 12.41
CA PHE A 262 9.62 -8.24 13.81
C PHE A 262 10.71 -7.71 14.76
N GLU A 263 12.00 -7.83 14.38
CA GLU A 263 13.10 -7.31 15.18
C GLU A 263 12.97 -5.82 15.43
N ARG A 264 12.74 -5.04 14.37
CA ARG A 264 12.59 -3.59 14.42
C ARG A 264 11.38 -3.16 15.24
N ALA A 265 10.24 -3.78 15.00
CA ALA A 265 9.03 -3.54 15.78
C ALA A 265 9.27 -3.86 17.28
N ASN A 266 9.91 -4.99 17.58
CA ASN A 266 10.16 -5.41 18.96
C ASN A 266 11.03 -4.41 19.74
N VAL A 267 12.11 -3.91 19.15
CA VAL A 267 13.00 -2.92 19.82
C VAL A 267 12.25 -1.61 20.11
N ILE A 268 11.45 -1.13 19.17
CA ILE A 268 10.75 0.16 19.31
C ILE A 268 9.52 0.03 20.20
N LEU A 269 8.70 -1.00 19.98
CA LEU A 269 7.41 -1.16 20.66
C LEU A 269 7.53 -1.72 22.08
N SER A 270 8.67 -2.34 22.43
CA SER A 270 8.93 -2.77 23.80
C SER A 270 9.40 -1.63 24.72
N ASP A 271 9.76 -0.47 24.17
CA ASP A 271 10.04 0.74 24.95
C ASP A 271 8.71 1.52 25.16
N PRO A 272 8.15 1.62 26.40
CA PRO A 272 6.86 2.27 26.64
C PRO A 272 6.84 3.75 26.24
N GLU A 273 7.98 4.45 26.35
CA GLU A 273 8.09 5.86 26.04
C GLU A 273 8.13 6.12 24.52
N ALA A 274 8.59 5.17 23.73
CA ALA A 274 8.49 5.21 22.28
C ALA A 274 7.12 4.70 21.81
N ASN A 275 6.65 3.59 22.36
CA ASN A 275 5.42 2.90 21.99
C ASN A 275 4.19 3.82 22.01
N LYS A 276 4.08 4.73 23.00
CA LYS A 276 2.94 5.66 23.12
C LYS A 276 2.75 6.55 21.89
N TYR A 277 3.81 6.82 21.11
CA TYR A 277 3.75 7.63 19.89
C TYR A 277 3.45 6.80 18.65
N VAL A 278 3.70 5.50 18.67
CA VAL A 278 3.59 4.63 17.49
C VAL A 278 2.14 4.23 17.23
N TRP A 279 1.62 4.54 16.06
CA TRP A 279 0.36 4.01 15.55
C TRP A 279 0.55 2.59 14.99
N GLY A 280 1.63 2.36 14.25
CA GLY A 280 1.87 1.08 13.61
C GLY A 280 3.25 0.94 12.97
N THR A 281 3.47 -0.23 12.36
CA THR A 281 4.71 -0.59 11.69
C THR A 281 4.47 -0.70 10.19
N GLY A 282 5.27 0.00 9.40
CA GLY A 282 5.24 -0.03 7.94
C GLY A 282 6.16 -1.11 7.38
N PHE A 283 5.82 -1.68 6.23
CA PHE A 283 6.71 -2.63 5.59
C PHE A 283 6.57 -2.66 4.05
N HIS A 284 7.64 -3.15 3.40
CA HIS A 284 7.82 -3.34 1.96
C HIS A 284 7.97 -4.82 1.62
N TRP A 285 8.15 -5.15 0.33
CA TRP A 285 8.25 -6.53 -0.17
C TRP A 285 9.56 -6.88 -0.89
N TYR A 286 10.62 -6.09 -0.73
CA TYR A 286 11.84 -6.28 -1.49
C TYR A 286 12.85 -7.26 -0.85
N GLU A 287 12.43 -8.03 0.18
CA GLU A 287 13.28 -9.03 0.82
C GLU A 287 13.66 -10.20 -0.10
N ASP A 288 12.91 -10.44 -1.16
CA ASP A 288 13.13 -11.54 -2.11
C ASP A 288 14.38 -11.34 -2.97
N TRP A 289 14.89 -10.12 -3.14
CA TRP A 289 16.12 -9.88 -3.88
C TRP A 289 17.40 -10.46 -3.23
N LYS A 290 17.31 -10.97 -2.01
CA LYS A 290 18.36 -11.68 -1.27
C LYS A 290 18.26 -13.21 -1.41
N ASP A 291 17.74 -13.74 -2.49
CA ASP A 291 17.39 -15.16 -2.67
C ASP A 291 16.33 -15.67 -1.68
N GLY A 292 15.57 -14.75 -1.10
CA GLY A 292 14.52 -15.01 -0.15
C GLY A 292 13.16 -15.28 -0.79
N VAL A 293 12.32 -16.00 -0.05
CA VAL A 293 10.88 -16.06 -0.30
C VAL A 293 10.20 -14.96 0.52
N PRO A 294 9.01 -14.46 0.12
CA PRO A 294 8.28 -13.48 0.89
C PRO A 294 8.04 -13.92 2.33
N MET A 295 8.47 -13.08 3.31
CA MET A 295 8.47 -13.44 4.72
C MET A 295 7.18 -13.02 5.44
N PHE A 296 6.03 -13.45 4.94
CA PHE A 296 4.70 -13.13 5.49
C PHE A 296 4.53 -13.50 6.96
N LYS A 297 5.26 -14.51 7.45
CA LYS A 297 5.23 -14.90 8.88
C LYS A 297 5.68 -13.78 9.81
N ASN A 298 6.61 -12.92 9.38
CA ASN A 298 7.09 -11.81 10.20
C ASN A 298 5.98 -10.76 10.41
N VAL A 299 5.08 -10.61 9.43
CA VAL A 299 3.88 -9.76 9.56
C VAL A 299 2.95 -10.32 10.64
N ALA A 300 2.66 -11.64 10.59
CA ALA A 300 1.87 -12.32 11.61
C ALA A 300 2.49 -12.19 13.01
N GLN A 301 3.80 -12.36 13.14
CA GLN A 301 4.52 -12.26 14.43
C GLN A 301 4.36 -10.87 15.07
N VAL A 302 4.43 -9.80 14.28
CA VAL A 302 4.20 -8.43 14.81
C VAL A 302 2.75 -8.26 15.24
N ASN A 303 1.79 -8.73 14.44
CA ASN A 303 0.37 -8.67 14.78
C ASN A 303 0.04 -9.42 16.08
N ASP A 304 0.67 -10.57 16.29
CA ASP A 304 0.47 -11.39 17.48
C ASP A 304 1.14 -10.79 18.71
N ALA A 305 2.35 -10.25 18.57
CA ALA A 305 3.12 -9.68 19.69
C ALA A 305 2.59 -8.29 20.11
N PHE A 306 2.06 -7.50 19.19
CA PHE A 306 1.59 -6.13 19.41
C PHE A 306 0.20 -5.88 18.81
N PRO A 307 -0.86 -6.56 19.29
CA PRO A 307 -2.19 -6.58 18.66
C PRO A 307 -2.91 -5.23 18.65
N ASP A 308 -2.51 -4.29 19.52
CA ASP A 308 -3.00 -2.91 19.56
C ASP A 308 -2.35 -2.01 18.50
N LYS A 309 -1.18 -2.40 17.95
CA LYS A 309 -0.49 -1.68 16.90
C LYS A 309 -0.94 -2.15 15.51
N LYS A 310 -0.86 -1.25 14.55
CA LYS A 310 -1.34 -1.51 13.20
C LYS A 310 -0.17 -1.90 12.29
N LEU A 311 -0.50 -2.66 11.25
CA LEU A 311 0.44 -3.04 10.20
C LEU A 311 -0.02 -2.41 8.90
N ILE A 312 0.89 -1.76 8.20
CA ILE A 312 0.64 -1.13 6.91
C ILE A 312 1.72 -1.53 5.92
N PHE A 313 1.30 -2.05 4.76
CA PHE A 313 2.19 -2.18 3.63
C PHE A 313 2.37 -0.80 3.00
N THR A 314 3.59 -0.25 3.07
CA THR A 314 3.86 1.15 2.72
C THR A 314 4.43 1.33 1.33
N GLU A 315 5.03 0.30 0.74
CA GLU A 315 5.59 0.38 -0.60
C GLU A 315 5.78 -1.00 -1.24
N GLY A 316 5.52 -1.06 -2.55
CA GLY A 316 5.91 -2.17 -3.41
C GLY A 316 5.73 -1.84 -4.87
N CYS A 317 6.69 -2.22 -5.71
CA CYS A 317 6.59 -2.22 -7.16
C CYS A 317 7.36 -3.39 -7.74
N ASN A 318 7.14 -3.70 -9.01
CA ASN A 318 8.03 -4.58 -9.75
C ASN A 318 9.20 -3.74 -10.28
N GLU A 319 10.41 -4.15 -9.94
CA GLU A 319 11.65 -3.45 -10.25
C GLU A 319 12.14 -3.80 -11.67
N ARG A 320 13.14 -3.05 -12.16
CA ARG A 320 13.81 -3.28 -13.44
C ARG A 320 12.82 -3.27 -14.60
N PHE A 321 12.22 -2.10 -14.81
CA PHE A 321 11.26 -1.89 -15.89
C PHE A 321 11.81 -2.36 -17.24
N ASP A 322 10.97 -3.10 -17.95
CA ASP A 322 11.18 -3.57 -19.31
C ASP A 322 9.82 -3.64 -20.01
N MET A 323 9.64 -2.83 -21.05
CA MET A 323 8.37 -2.75 -21.77
C MET A 323 7.99 -4.09 -22.42
N GLU A 324 8.96 -4.94 -22.79
CA GLU A 324 8.68 -6.26 -23.37
C GLU A 324 8.04 -7.24 -22.36
N ARG A 325 8.20 -6.93 -21.07
CA ARG A 325 7.66 -7.74 -19.98
C ARG A 325 6.32 -7.21 -19.41
N ILE A 326 5.76 -6.16 -20.01
CA ILE A 326 4.58 -5.48 -19.41
C ILE A 326 3.36 -6.42 -19.25
N GLU A 327 3.26 -7.46 -20.06
CA GLU A 327 2.21 -8.48 -20.01
C GLU A 327 2.62 -9.77 -19.26
N ASP A 328 3.82 -9.81 -18.64
CA ASP A 328 4.27 -10.96 -17.85
C ASP A 328 3.30 -11.24 -16.69
N PRO A 329 2.66 -12.42 -16.62
CA PRO A 329 1.66 -12.71 -15.57
C PRO A 329 2.23 -12.69 -14.15
N LYS A 330 3.54 -12.86 -13.99
CA LYS A 330 4.20 -12.80 -12.68
C LYS A 330 4.15 -11.42 -12.06
N LEU A 331 4.06 -10.36 -12.87
CA LEU A 331 3.99 -8.98 -12.36
C LEU A 331 2.71 -8.73 -11.55
N PRO A 332 1.48 -8.95 -12.09
CA PRO A 332 0.25 -8.79 -11.33
C PRO A 332 0.08 -9.85 -10.22
N GLU A 333 0.56 -11.08 -10.42
CA GLU A 333 0.47 -12.14 -9.42
C GLU A 333 1.24 -11.82 -8.13
N ARG A 334 2.38 -11.11 -8.23
CA ARG A 334 3.11 -10.62 -7.05
C ARG A 334 2.23 -9.71 -6.18
N TYR A 335 1.44 -8.83 -6.81
CA TYR A 335 0.47 -7.99 -6.10
C TYR A 335 -0.62 -8.83 -5.44
N GLY A 336 -1.28 -9.70 -6.18
CA GLY A 336 -2.34 -10.56 -5.66
C GLY A 336 -1.87 -11.41 -4.49
N ARG A 337 -0.74 -12.09 -4.62
CA ARG A 337 -0.11 -12.92 -3.59
C ARG A 337 0.23 -12.12 -2.34
N SER A 338 0.87 -10.95 -2.50
CA SER A 338 1.25 -10.12 -1.38
C SER A 338 0.04 -9.57 -0.66
N MET A 339 -0.95 -9.01 -1.37
CA MET A 339 -2.16 -8.45 -0.76
C MET A 339 -2.96 -9.52 0.00
N ILE A 340 -3.16 -10.71 -0.57
CA ILE A 340 -3.87 -11.81 0.11
C ILE A 340 -3.16 -12.19 1.41
N ASN A 341 -1.84 -12.41 1.35
CA ASN A 341 -1.09 -12.85 2.52
C ASN A 341 -0.94 -11.73 3.56
N ASP A 342 -0.64 -10.50 3.17
CA ASP A 342 -0.51 -9.37 4.09
C ASP A 342 -1.82 -9.13 4.84
N PHE A 343 -2.97 -9.11 4.14
CA PHE A 343 -4.27 -8.97 4.79
C PHE A 343 -4.58 -10.14 5.72
N ASN A 344 -4.28 -11.37 5.32
CA ASN A 344 -4.50 -12.53 6.17
C ASN A 344 -3.63 -12.52 7.44
N ASN A 345 -2.51 -11.79 7.43
CA ASN A 345 -1.59 -11.63 8.56
C ASN A 345 -1.76 -10.32 9.35
N GLY A 346 -2.88 -9.61 9.20
CA GLY A 346 -3.24 -8.48 10.08
C GLY A 346 -3.03 -7.09 9.49
N THR A 347 -2.56 -6.95 8.24
CA THR A 347 -2.36 -5.65 7.59
C THR A 347 -3.68 -4.89 7.45
N VAL A 348 -3.69 -3.61 7.82
CA VAL A 348 -4.88 -2.76 7.80
C VAL A 348 -4.90 -1.78 6.63
N ALA A 349 -3.77 -1.58 5.94
CA ALA A 349 -3.66 -0.67 4.81
C ALA A 349 -2.59 -1.15 3.84
N TRP A 350 -2.76 -0.86 2.55
CA TRP A 350 -1.84 -1.33 1.53
C TRP A 350 -1.57 -0.23 0.49
N THR A 351 -0.29 0.08 0.23
CA THR A 351 0.11 1.18 -0.64
C THR A 351 1.10 0.70 -1.70
N ASP A 352 0.70 0.76 -2.96
CA ASP A 352 1.59 0.59 -4.10
C ASP A 352 2.64 1.71 -4.15
N TRP A 353 3.75 1.50 -4.87
CA TRP A 353 4.71 2.56 -5.12
C TRP A 353 4.14 3.58 -6.12
N ASN A 354 4.86 3.98 -7.14
CA ASN A 354 4.42 5.04 -8.04
C ASN A 354 3.07 4.76 -8.71
N ILE A 355 2.08 5.62 -8.49
CA ILE A 355 0.75 5.48 -9.08
C ILE A 355 0.78 5.61 -10.63
N LEU A 356 1.77 6.32 -11.17
CA LEU A 356 1.95 6.56 -12.59
C LEU A 356 3.44 6.74 -12.89
N LEU A 357 3.93 6.07 -13.91
CA LEU A 357 5.26 6.28 -14.49
C LEU A 357 5.17 6.47 -15.99
N ASP A 358 6.24 6.98 -16.61
CA ASP A 358 6.29 7.15 -18.05
C ASP A 358 6.53 5.83 -18.79
N GLU A 359 6.62 5.87 -20.11
CA GLU A 359 6.87 4.71 -20.99
C GLU A 359 8.24 4.05 -20.80
N ASN A 360 9.12 4.63 -19.97
CA ASN A 360 10.44 4.11 -19.63
C ASN A 360 10.53 3.62 -18.18
N GLY A 361 9.42 3.68 -17.42
CA GLY A 361 9.40 3.34 -15.99
C GLY A 361 9.96 4.42 -15.08
N GLY A 362 9.95 5.67 -15.53
CA GLY A 362 10.42 6.86 -14.83
C GLY A 362 9.41 8.02 -14.87
N PRO A 363 9.88 9.27 -14.74
CA PRO A 363 11.29 9.72 -14.56
C PRO A 363 11.90 9.30 -13.22
N ASN A 364 13.22 9.09 -13.23
CA ASN A 364 13.99 8.72 -12.04
C ASN A 364 15.44 9.25 -12.21
N HIS A 365 15.91 10.07 -11.27
CA HIS A 365 17.17 10.81 -11.47
C HIS A 365 18.44 9.97 -11.27
N VAL A 366 18.29 8.72 -10.79
CA VAL A 366 19.41 7.77 -10.62
C VAL A 366 19.28 6.53 -11.51
N GLY A 367 18.26 6.51 -12.41
CA GLY A 367 18.05 5.38 -13.33
C GLY A 367 17.53 4.10 -12.67
N ASN A 368 16.76 4.22 -11.58
CA ASN A 368 16.09 3.11 -10.91
C ASN A 368 14.67 2.93 -11.47
N PHE A 369 14.55 2.50 -12.73
CA PHE A 369 13.26 2.39 -13.42
C PHE A 369 12.45 1.20 -12.93
N CYS A 370 11.14 1.42 -12.72
CA CYS A 370 10.20 0.44 -12.19
C CYS A 370 8.92 0.34 -13.03
N PHE A 371 8.17 -0.74 -12.82
CA PHE A 371 6.80 -0.84 -13.31
C PHE A 371 5.84 -0.04 -12.41
N ALA A 372 4.78 0.47 -13.02
CA ALA A 372 3.61 1.02 -12.31
C ALA A 372 2.34 0.31 -12.82
N PRO A 373 1.25 0.31 -12.07
CA PRO A 373 -0.02 -0.26 -12.55
C PRO A 373 -0.56 0.46 -13.78
N ILE A 374 -0.31 1.76 -13.92
CA ILE A 374 -0.57 2.53 -15.13
C ILE A 374 0.70 3.25 -15.56
N HIS A 375 1.04 3.17 -16.86
CA HIS A 375 2.07 3.98 -17.48
C HIS A 375 1.46 5.05 -18.38
N GLY A 376 2.09 6.21 -18.46
CA GLY A 376 1.76 7.30 -19.38
C GLY A 376 2.76 7.35 -20.52
N ASN A 377 2.34 7.08 -21.75
CA ASN A 377 3.20 7.31 -22.90
C ASN A 377 3.25 8.81 -23.20
N THR A 378 4.32 9.47 -22.77
CA THR A 378 4.48 10.94 -22.89
C THR A 378 4.67 11.42 -24.32
N LYS A 379 4.95 10.53 -25.29
CA LYS A 379 5.08 10.84 -26.72
C LYS A 379 3.72 10.85 -27.43
N THR A 380 2.81 9.98 -26.99
CA THR A 380 1.48 9.86 -27.59
C THR A 380 0.38 10.47 -26.74
N GLY A 381 0.69 10.91 -25.51
CA GLY A 381 -0.25 11.44 -24.53
C GLY A 381 -1.22 10.41 -23.94
N LYS A 382 -1.01 9.11 -24.14
CA LYS A 382 -1.98 8.05 -23.80
C LYS A 382 -1.56 7.22 -22.60
N LEU A 383 -2.55 6.72 -21.86
CA LEU A 383 -2.37 5.78 -20.77
C LEU A 383 -2.22 4.33 -21.26
N ILE A 384 -1.41 3.57 -20.55
CA ILE A 384 -1.19 2.12 -20.72
C ILE A 384 -1.58 1.45 -19.40
N PHE A 385 -2.69 0.73 -19.39
CA PHE A 385 -3.16 -0.03 -18.24
C PHE A 385 -2.51 -1.42 -18.24
N THR A 386 -1.78 -1.74 -17.17
CA THR A 386 -1.18 -3.06 -17.00
C THR A 386 -2.13 -4.02 -16.28
N ASN A 387 -1.84 -5.31 -16.30
CA ASN A 387 -2.60 -6.30 -15.54
C ASN A 387 -2.49 -6.07 -14.02
N SER A 388 -1.41 -5.45 -13.53
CA SER A 388 -1.28 -5.09 -12.11
C SER A 388 -2.38 -4.13 -11.64
N TYR A 389 -2.79 -3.16 -12.45
CA TYR A 389 -3.91 -2.27 -12.16
C TYR A 389 -5.20 -3.07 -11.88
N TYR A 390 -5.51 -4.05 -12.71
CA TYR A 390 -6.72 -4.86 -12.54
C TYR A 390 -6.63 -5.81 -11.35
N TYR A 391 -5.46 -6.40 -11.07
CA TYR A 391 -5.25 -7.25 -9.90
C TYR A 391 -5.46 -6.47 -8.59
N ILE A 392 -4.87 -5.28 -8.47
CA ILE A 392 -5.12 -4.40 -7.31
C ILE A 392 -6.60 -3.99 -7.24
N GLY A 393 -7.23 -3.78 -8.40
CA GLY A 393 -8.65 -3.46 -8.51
C GLY A 393 -9.58 -4.52 -7.90
N HIS A 394 -9.19 -5.80 -7.90
CA HIS A 394 -9.94 -6.87 -7.24
C HIS A 394 -10.04 -6.67 -5.72
N PHE A 395 -9.12 -5.96 -5.12
CA PHE A 395 -9.18 -5.59 -3.71
C PHE A 395 -9.82 -4.22 -3.52
N SER A 396 -9.24 -3.17 -4.10
CA SER A 396 -9.59 -1.79 -3.78
C SER A 396 -11.02 -1.39 -4.19
N LYS A 397 -11.54 -1.94 -5.29
CA LYS A 397 -12.92 -1.68 -5.74
C LYS A 397 -13.96 -2.28 -4.81
N PHE A 398 -13.71 -3.49 -4.32
CA PHE A 398 -14.71 -4.30 -3.63
C PHE A 398 -14.54 -4.34 -2.11
N ILE A 399 -13.35 -4.04 -1.59
CA ILE A 399 -13.04 -3.97 -0.16
C ILE A 399 -12.82 -2.51 0.20
N ARG A 400 -13.74 -1.95 0.99
CA ARG A 400 -13.76 -0.50 1.24
C ARG A 400 -13.19 -0.14 2.63
N PRO A 401 -12.72 1.10 2.86
CA PRO A 401 -12.39 1.56 4.21
C PRO A 401 -13.51 1.26 5.18
N GLY A 402 -13.18 0.73 6.37
CA GLY A 402 -14.15 0.24 7.36
C GLY A 402 -14.42 -1.27 7.25
N ALA A 403 -14.15 -1.91 6.12
CA ALA A 403 -14.35 -3.35 5.95
C ALA A 403 -13.54 -4.16 6.97
N LYS A 404 -14.15 -5.21 7.52
CA LYS A 404 -13.53 -6.12 8.48
C LYS A 404 -13.13 -7.42 7.81
N ARG A 405 -11.86 -7.83 7.96
CA ARG A 405 -11.40 -9.11 7.44
C ARG A 405 -12.14 -10.26 8.14
N LEU A 406 -12.54 -11.24 7.36
CA LEU A 406 -13.19 -12.46 7.84
C LEU A 406 -12.19 -13.61 7.91
N SER A 407 -12.44 -14.59 8.81
CA SER A 407 -11.67 -15.83 8.80
C SER A 407 -11.90 -16.58 7.48
N THR A 408 -10.81 -16.75 6.74
CA THR A 408 -10.78 -17.37 5.42
C THR A 408 -9.73 -18.47 5.40
N GLY A 409 -10.08 -19.66 4.98
CA GLY A 409 -9.17 -20.79 4.81
C GLY A 409 -9.29 -21.39 3.42
N THR A 410 -8.21 -22.00 2.94
CA THR A 410 -8.18 -22.77 1.69
C THR A 410 -7.69 -24.19 1.96
N THR A 411 -8.15 -25.16 1.18
CA THR A 411 -7.75 -26.57 1.31
C THR A 411 -6.69 -26.98 0.29
N SER A 412 -6.25 -26.06 -0.56
CA SER A 412 -5.24 -26.30 -1.58
C SER A 412 -4.23 -25.16 -1.60
N ASN A 413 -2.95 -25.47 -1.76
CA ASN A 413 -1.88 -24.48 -1.95
C ASN A 413 -1.86 -23.84 -3.35
N GLN A 414 -2.65 -24.34 -4.29
CA GLN A 414 -2.85 -23.74 -5.61
C GLN A 414 -3.89 -22.61 -5.57
N LEU A 415 -4.62 -22.49 -4.47
CA LEU A 415 -5.71 -21.54 -4.29
C LEU A 415 -5.41 -20.62 -3.11
N SER A 416 -5.18 -19.35 -3.38
CA SER A 416 -5.01 -18.32 -2.35
C SER A 416 -6.29 -17.51 -2.21
N ALA A 417 -6.70 -17.14 -0.98
CA ALA A 417 -7.89 -16.32 -0.78
C ALA A 417 -7.82 -15.45 0.49
N THR A 418 -8.55 -14.34 0.44
CA THR A 418 -8.89 -13.50 1.59
C THR A 418 -10.32 -13.00 1.47
N SER A 419 -10.96 -12.63 2.56
CA SER A 419 -12.32 -12.09 2.51
C SER A 419 -12.56 -11.00 3.54
N PHE A 420 -13.45 -10.07 3.18
CA PHE A 420 -13.83 -8.91 3.99
C PHE A 420 -15.33 -8.70 3.96
N MET A 421 -15.88 -8.23 5.08
CA MET A 421 -17.25 -7.73 5.18
C MET A 421 -17.19 -6.20 5.20
N ASN A 422 -17.84 -5.55 4.24
CA ASN A 422 -17.98 -4.11 4.16
C ASN A 422 -19.03 -3.58 5.16
N ASP A 423 -19.03 -2.28 5.41
CA ASP A 423 -20.00 -1.63 6.31
C ASP A 423 -21.46 -1.74 5.83
N ASP A 424 -21.67 -1.92 4.52
CA ASP A 424 -23.00 -2.17 3.92
C ASP A 424 -23.48 -3.63 4.09
N GLY A 425 -22.69 -4.46 4.75
CA GLY A 425 -22.95 -5.88 4.96
C GLY A 425 -22.53 -6.77 3.78
N SER A 426 -22.11 -6.23 2.66
CA SER A 426 -21.62 -7.05 1.55
C SER A 426 -20.29 -7.74 1.90
N ILE A 427 -20.08 -8.93 1.35
CA ILE A 427 -18.82 -9.68 1.51
C ILE A 427 -18.10 -9.67 0.17
N ALA A 428 -16.81 -9.29 0.20
CA ALA A 428 -15.89 -9.45 -0.92
C ALA A 428 -14.90 -10.58 -0.59
N ILE A 429 -14.83 -11.59 -1.45
CA ILE A 429 -13.91 -12.71 -1.34
C ILE A 429 -12.99 -12.64 -2.55
N VAL A 430 -11.70 -12.42 -2.33
CA VAL A 430 -10.69 -12.40 -3.39
C VAL A 430 -9.98 -13.74 -3.41
N ALA A 431 -9.97 -14.40 -4.57
CA ALA A 431 -9.33 -15.69 -4.79
C ALA A 431 -8.38 -15.61 -5.99
N MET A 432 -7.25 -16.31 -5.94
CA MET A 432 -6.23 -16.29 -6.99
C MET A 432 -5.72 -17.70 -7.30
N ASN A 433 -5.51 -17.96 -8.60
CA ASN A 433 -4.86 -19.13 -9.17
C ASN A 433 -3.60 -18.69 -9.93
N GLU A 434 -2.44 -19.06 -9.42
CA GLU A 434 -1.12 -18.78 -10.06
C GLU A 434 -0.63 -20.00 -10.89
N GLY A 435 -1.43 -21.05 -11.00
CA GLY A 435 -1.08 -22.25 -11.74
C GLY A 435 -1.33 -22.14 -13.24
N ASP A 436 -0.65 -23.00 -14.01
CA ASP A 436 -0.72 -23.09 -15.49
C ASP A 436 -1.97 -23.84 -15.98
N LYS A 437 -2.95 -24.09 -15.12
CA LYS A 437 -4.19 -24.80 -15.46
C LYS A 437 -5.40 -24.15 -14.81
N PRO A 438 -6.58 -24.19 -15.47
CA PRO A 438 -7.82 -23.81 -14.84
C PRO A 438 -8.08 -24.62 -13.56
N LEU A 439 -8.71 -24.01 -12.58
CA LEU A 439 -8.97 -24.60 -11.27
C LEU A 439 -10.47 -24.55 -10.94
N ASP A 440 -11.08 -25.73 -10.75
CA ASP A 440 -12.40 -25.85 -10.15
C ASP A 440 -12.27 -25.82 -8.63
N TYR A 441 -13.15 -25.10 -7.94
CA TYR A 441 -13.13 -25.02 -6.49
C TYR A 441 -14.53 -24.83 -5.90
N PHE A 442 -14.67 -25.12 -4.62
CA PHE A 442 -15.88 -24.84 -3.85
C PHE A 442 -15.69 -23.61 -2.97
N LEU A 443 -16.69 -22.75 -2.94
CA LEU A 443 -16.79 -21.65 -1.98
C LEU A 443 -17.86 -21.98 -0.96
N THR A 444 -17.47 -22.11 0.31
CA THR A 444 -18.39 -22.32 1.43
C THR A 444 -18.39 -21.09 2.33
N VAL A 445 -19.57 -20.51 2.54
CA VAL A 445 -19.81 -19.37 3.44
C VAL A 445 -20.89 -19.76 4.41
N ASP A 446 -20.55 -19.84 5.71
CA ASP A 446 -21.44 -20.22 6.81
C ASP A 446 -22.30 -21.46 6.50
N GLY A 447 -21.71 -22.49 5.89
CA GLY A 447 -22.38 -23.75 5.57
C GLY A 447 -23.19 -23.74 4.27
N LYS A 448 -23.16 -22.68 3.48
CA LYS A 448 -23.70 -22.65 2.12
C LYS A 448 -22.55 -22.77 1.12
N THR A 449 -22.68 -23.63 0.12
CA THR A 449 -21.63 -23.98 -0.82
C THR A 449 -22.04 -23.74 -2.26
N ALA A 450 -21.16 -23.11 -3.04
CA ALA A 450 -21.26 -22.97 -4.50
C ALA A 450 -20.02 -23.55 -5.16
N LYS A 451 -20.17 -24.12 -6.36
CA LYS A 451 -19.06 -24.54 -7.22
C LYS A 451 -18.69 -23.40 -8.17
N LEU A 452 -17.40 -23.12 -8.29
CA LEU A 452 -16.82 -22.11 -9.18
C LEU A 452 -15.68 -22.73 -9.98
N SER A 453 -15.30 -22.02 -11.05
CA SER A 453 -14.10 -22.29 -11.82
C SER A 453 -13.37 -20.97 -12.08
N MET A 454 -12.05 -21.02 -12.13
CA MET A 454 -11.21 -19.88 -12.50
C MET A 454 -10.15 -20.32 -13.51
N PRO A 455 -9.80 -19.45 -14.47
CA PRO A 455 -8.72 -19.73 -15.42
C PRO A 455 -7.37 -19.90 -14.73
N GLU A 456 -6.40 -20.39 -15.48
CA GLU A 456 -4.98 -20.25 -15.16
C GLU A 456 -4.60 -18.77 -15.06
N HIS A 457 -3.56 -18.46 -14.28
CA HIS A 457 -3.00 -17.11 -14.11
C HIS A 457 -4.09 -16.03 -13.95
N SER A 458 -4.96 -16.23 -12.97
CA SER A 458 -6.14 -15.37 -12.80
C SER A 458 -6.45 -15.03 -11.34
N ILE A 459 -7.19 -13.95 -11.20
CA ILE A 459 -7.74 -13.50 -9.92
C ILE A 459 -9.24 -13.28 -10.07
N GLN A 460 -10.00 -13.64 -9.04
CA GLN A 460 -11.46 -13.44 -8.97
C GLN A 460 -11.84 -12.69 -7.71
N THR A 461 -12.85 -11.82 -7.81
CA THR A 461 -13.57 -11.31 -6.64
C THR A 461 -15.02 -11.77 -6.70
N ILE A 462 -15.43 -12.49 -5.68
CA ILE A 462 -16.80 -12.91 -5.44
C ILE A 462 -17.42 -11.91 -4.46
N VAL A 463 -18.48 -11.23 -4.90
CA VAL A 463 -19.25 -10.30 -4.08
C VAL A 463 -20.56 -10.97 -3.68
N LEU A 464 -20.84 -11.00 -2.38
CA LEU A 464 -22.09 -11.54 -1.81
C LEU A 464 -22.85 -10.42 -1.11
N LYS A 465 -24.18 -10.40 -1.30
CA LYS A 465 -25.11 -9.48 -0.64
C LYS A 465 -26.32 -10.23 -0.13
#